data_91f7daea046f71775331f4d42d2a62f5
#
_entry.id   91f7daea046f71775331f4d42d2a62f5
#
_cell.length_a   1.000
_cell.length_b   1.000
_cell.length_c   1.000
_cell.angle_alpha   90.00
_cell.angle_beta   90.00
_cell.angle_gamma   90.00
#
_symmetry.space_group_name_H-M   'P 1'
#
loop_
_entity.id
_entity.type
_entity.pdbx_description
1 polymer ?
#
loop_
_entity_poly.entity_id
_entity_poly.type
_entity_poly.pdbx_seq_one_letter_code
_entity_poly.pdbx_strand_id
1 'polypeptide(L)'
;MDVTDLRVALVSGNYDMVRDGPTQALNRLVGHVLDSGGAVRIFAPTVKNPQVDAVGEVVSLPSIAIPGRSEYRIPLGLFGDAKEKFEEFRPNLVHVASPDRASRQAVDWARKHNVPVLASVHTRFETYPRYYKLGFLEPAVEAWLRAMYRKASALVAPSEGMVDVLKAQRMHTDIGIWTRGIDRSIFHPGARDMEWRRGLGIAD
;
A
#
# COMPACT_ATOMS: atom_id res chain seq x y z
N MET A 1 5.68 -16.83 14.98
CA MET A 1 5.75 -15.39 15.30
C MET A 1 4.33 -14.97 15.60
N ASP A 2 4.07 -14.53 16.81
CA ASP A 2 2.77 -14.01 17.23
C ASP A 2 2.62 -12.55 16.72
N VAL A 3 1.38 -12.03 16.63
CA VAL A 3 1.14 -10.64 16.23
C VAL A 3 1.80 -9.66 17.21
N THR A 4 1.84 -10.00 18.49
CA THR A 4 2.51 -9.22 19.55
C THR A 4 4.01 -9.05 19.33
N ASP A 5 4.64 -9.97 18.57
CA ASP A 5 6.07 -9.88 18.23
C ASP A 5 6.33 -9.02 17.00
N LEU A 6 5.28 -8.65 16.24
CA LEU A 6 5.43 -7.92 15.00
C LEU A 6 5.82 -6.46 15.23
N ARG A 7 6.82 -6.03 14.48
CA ARG A 7 7.25 -4.64 14.33
C ARG A 7 7.31 -4.32 12.85
N VAL A 8 6.21 -3.79 12.33
CA VAL A 8 6.00 -3.59 10.90
C VAL A 8 6.40 -2.18 10.50
N ALA A 9 7.39 -2.03 9.62
CA ALA A 9 7.61 -0.78 8.89
C ALA A 9 6.77 -0.81 7.61
N LEU A 10 5.69 -0.02 7.59
CA LEU A 10 4.83 0.15 6.41
C LEU A 10 5.33 1.33 5.60
N VAL A 11 5.72 1.10 4.34
CA VAL A 11 6.12 2.15 3.39
C VAL A 11 5.06 2.29 2.30
N SER A 12 4.47 3.48 2.17
CA SER A 12 3.39 3.75 1.21
C SER A 12 3.53 5.11 0.55
N GLY A 13 3.20 5.20 -0.73
CA GLY A 13 3.15 6.47 -1.46
C GLY A 13 1.91 7.32 -1.15
N ASN A 14 0.86 6.72 -0.57
CA ASN A 14 -0.32 7.38 -0.03
C ASN A 14 -0.82 6.60 1.19
N TYR A 15 -1.03 7.29 2.32
CA TYR A 15 -1.57 6.66 3.53
C TYR A 15 -2.73 7.45 4.14
N ASP A 16 -2.67 8.79 4.10
CA ASP A 16 -3.67 9.69 4.66
C ASP A 16 -4.09 10.82 3.70
N MET A 17 -3.31 11.08 2.66
CA MET A 17 -3.49 12.22 1.77
C MET A 17 -4.81 12.18 1.00
N VAL A 18 -5.12 11.04 0.40
CA VAL A 18 -6.32 10.84 -0.44
C VAL A 18 -7.07 9.62 0.05
N ARG A 19 -8.39 9.78 0.20
CA ARG A 19 -9.29 8.68 0.58
C ARG A 19 -9.56 7.77 -0.61
N ASP A 20 -8.81 6.69 -0.70
CA ASP A 20 -9.01 5.63 -1.71
C ASP A 20 -9.12 4.25 -1.07
N GLY A 21 -9.38 3.23 -1.87
CA GLY A 21 -9.52 1.85 -1.39
C GLY A 21 -8.26 1.29 -0.71
N PRO A 22 -7.07 1.43 -1.32
CA PRO A 22 -5.81 1.04 -0.70
C PRO A 22 -5.55 1.70 0.65
N THR A 23 -5.70 3.02 0.73
CA THR A 23 -5.51 3.79 1.97
C THR A 23 -6.40 3.28 3.10
N GLN A 24 -7.69 3.09 2.83
CA GLN A 24 -8.62 2.57 3.83
C GLN A 24 -8.27 1.13 4.26
N ALA A 25 -7.84 0.29 3.33
CA ALA A 25 -7.43 -1.08 3.63
C ALA A 25 -6.16 -1.11 4.50
N LEU A 26 -5.17 -0.27 4.18
CA LEU A 26 -3.94 -0.15 4.97
C LEU A 26 -4.22 0.37 6.38
N ASN A 27 -5.07 1.39 6.53
CA ASN A 27 -5.44 1.90 7.86
C ASN A 27 -6.14 0.82 8.72
N ARG A 28 -7.03 0.01 8.13
CA ARG A 28 -7.66 -1.12 8.85
C ARG A 28 -6.63 -2.18 9.25
N LEU A 29 -5.70 -2.52 8.36
CA LEU A 29 -4.64 -3.48 8.66
C LEU A 29 -3.76 -2.99 9.81
N VAL A 30 -3.34 -1.73 9.75
CA VAL A 30 -2.54 -1.11 10.82
C VAL A 30 -3.30 -1.12 12.14
N GLY A 31 -4.56 -0.71 12.15
CA GLY A 31 -5.41 -0.76 13.34
C GLY A 31 -5.49 -2.17 13.92
N HIS A 32 -5.74 -3.18 13.08
CA HIS A 32 -5.79 -4.56 13.53
C HIS A 32 -4.47 -5.05 14.16
N VAL A 33 -3.32 -4.71 13.59
CA VAL A 33 -2.02 -5.09 14.15
C VAL A 33 -1.78 -4.41 15.50
N LEU A 34 -2.10 -3.11 15.61
CA LEU A 34 -1.94 -2.34 16.85
C LEU A 34 -2.90 -2.87 17.94
N ASP A 35 -4.17 -3.10 17.62
CA ASP A 35 -5.19 -3.64 18.54
C ASP A 35 -4.82 -5.06 19.01
N SER A 36 -4.09 -5.80 18.21
CA SER A 36 -3.57 -7.14 18.53
C SER A 36 -2.25 -7.11 19.31
N GLY A 37 -1.74 -5.92 19.69
CA GLY A 37 -0.53 -5.76 20.49
C GLY A 37 0.78 -5.71 19.71
N GLY A 38 0.73 -5.73 18.37
CA GLY A 38 1.90 -5.51 17.52
C GLY A 38 2.27 -4.03 17.41
N ALA A 39 3.41 -3.73 16.81
CA ALA A 39 3.88 -2.36 16.57
C ALA A 39 3.94 -2.07 15.08
N VAL A 40 3.44 -0.89 14.66
CA VAL A 40 3.51 -0.43 13.28
C VAL A 40 4.01 1.00 13.24
N ARG A 41 4.95 1.28 12.35
CA ARG A 41 5.37 2.64 12.02
C ARG A 41 5.23 2.84 10.51
N ILE A 42 4.54 3.91 10.13
CA ILE A 42 4.21 4.20 8.75
C ILE A 42 5.19 5.23 8.19
N PHE A 43 5.71 5.00 7.00
CA PHE A 43 6.60 5.89 6.27
C PHE A 43 5.89 6.28 4.96
N ALA A 44 5.35 7.49 4.93
CA ALA A 44 4.57 7.99 3.80
C ALA A 44 4.77 9.50 3.61
N PRO A 45 4.58 10.04 2.40
CA PRO A 45 4.41 11.48 2.23
C PRO A 45 3.22 11.98 3.04
N THR A 46 3.31 13.19 3.55
CA THR A 46 2.22 13.84 4.30
C THR A 46 1.82 15.15 3.64
N VAL A 47 0.59 15.59 3.88
CA VAL A 47 0.04 16.88 3.45
C VAL A 47 -0.52 17.66 4.65
N LYS A 48 -0.69 18.95 4.49
CA LYS A 48 -1.22 19.82 5.56
C LYS A 48 -2.66 19.48 5.95
N ASN A 49 -3.47 19.09 4.97
CA ASN A 49 -4.88 18.75 5.17
C ASN A 49 -5.14 17.34 4.62
N PRO A 50 -4.92 16.28 5.40
CA PRO A 50 -5.18 14.90 4.98
C PRO A 50 -6.68 14.65 4.84
N GLN A 51 -7.07 13.74 3.95
CA GLN A 51 -8.48 13.33 3.76
C GLN A 51 -8.88 12.13 4.63
N VAL A 52 -7.90 11.51 5.28
CA VAL A 52 -8.11 10.34 6.15
C VAL A 52 -7.36 10.58 7.44
N ASP A 53 -8.02 10.30 8.56
CA ASP A 53 -7.34 10.26 9.86
C ASP A 53 -6.45 9.02 9.89
N ALA A 54 -5.14 9.25 9.98
CA ALA A 54 -4.17 8.17 9.95
C ALA A 54 -4.24 7.34 11.24
N VAL A 55 -4.31 6.02 11.09
CA VAL A 55 -4.15 5.08 12.20
C VAL A 55 -2.66 4.76 12.37
N GLY A 56 -2.15 4.95 13.59
CA GLY A 56 -0.74 4.71 13.91
C GLY A 56 0.18 5.92 13.69
N GLU A 57 1.46 5.74 13.97
CA GLU A 57 2.48 6.79 13.87
C GLU A 57 2.96 6.94 12.42
N VAL A 58 2.75 8.11 11.81
CA VAL A 58 3.22 8.42 10.46
C VAL A 58 4.51 9.26 10.51
N VAL A 59 5.56 8.72 9.93
CA VAL A 59 6.81 9.42 9.68
C VAL A 59 6.78 10.00 8.27
N SER A 60 6.85 11.32 8.17
CA SER A 60 6.77 12.01 6.88
C SER A 60 7.99 11.75 6.00
N LEU A 61 7.78 11.31 4.78
CA LEU A 61 8.82 11.18 3.77
C LEU A 61 9.02 12.49 2.99
N PRO A 62 10.26 12.88 2.68
CA PRO A 62 10.53 13.93 1.72
C PRO A 62 9.83 13.63 0.39
N SER A 63 9.08 14.60 -0.13
CA SER A 63 8.23 14.35 -1.30
C SER A 63 7.95 15.62 -2.10
N ILE A 64 7.61 15.44 -3.38
CA ILE A 64 7.17 16.52 -4.28
C ILE A 64 5.73 16.26 -4.73
N ALA A 65 4.97 17.34 -4.91
CA ALA A 65 3.61 17.24 -5.45
C ALA A 65 3.65 16.81 -6.93
N ILE A 66 2.67 16.02 -7.35
CA ILE A 66 2.52 15.66 -8.77
C ILE A 66 1.95 16.88 -9.51
N PRO A 67 2.59 17.35 -10.58
CA PRO A 67 2.07 18.44 -11.39
C PRO A 67 0.65 18.14 -11.89
N GLY A 68 -0.29 19.07 -11.67
CA GLY A 68 -1.70 18.89 -12.02
C GLY A 68 -2.52 17.96 -11.11
N ARG A 69 -1.88 17.31 -10.15
CA ARG A 69 -2.49 16.39 -9.16
C ARG A 69 -1.83 16.62 -7.79
N SER A 70 -1.90 17.85 -7.26
CA SER A 70 -1.20 18.25 -6.04
C SER A 70 -1.66 17.53 -4.78
N GLU A 71 -2.82 16.88 -4.82
CA GLU A 71 -3.34 15.98 -3.79
C GLU A 71 -2.50 14.72 -3.62
N TYR A 72 -1.73 14.33 -4.65
CA TYR A 72 -0.76 13.24 -4.59
C TYR A 72 0.66 13.74 -4.55
N ARG A 73 1.51 13.02 -3.85
CA ARG A 73 2.93 13.32 -3.73
C ARG A 73 3.79 12.12 -4.09
N ILE A 74 4.93 12.37 -4.71
CA ILE A 74 5.92 11.34 -5.02
C ILE A 74 6.97 11.36 -3.93
N PRO A 75 7.16 10.28 -3.16
CA PRO A 75 8.23 10.19 -2.17
C PRO A 75 9.59 10.18 -2.89
N LEU A 76 10.49 11.04 -2.44
CA LEU A 76 11.84 11.14 -2.98
C LEU A 76 12.75 10.02 -2.48
N GLY A 77 12.38 9.39 -1.36
CA GLY A 77 13.08 8.27 -0.77
C GLY A 77 13.09 8.31 0.76
N LEU A 78 13.76 7.33 1.34
CA LEU A 78 13.97 7.17 2.77
C LEU A 78 15.31 7.83 3.13
N PHE A 79 15.25 9.10 3.56
CA PHE A 79 16.41 9.93 3.85
C PHE A 79 16.28 10.70 5.16
N GLY A 80 17.42 11.20 5.71
CA GLY A 80 17.46 12.04 6.89
C GLY A 80 16.74 11.42 8.08
N ASP A 81 15.97 12.22 8.80
CA ASP A 81 15.18 11.83 9.98
C ASP A 81 14.29 10.60 9.72
N ALA A 82 13.66 10.51 8.55
CA ALA A 82 12.82 9.36 8.22
C ALA A 82 13.64 8.04 8.15
N LYS A 83 14.88 8.10 7.64
CA LYS A 83 15.76 6.94 7.61
C LYS A 83 16.23 6.58 9.02
N GLU A 84 16.60 7.55 9.83
CA GLU A 84 17.00 7.35 11.22
C GLU A 84 15.88 6.68 12.02
N LYS A 85 14.65 7.20 11.94
CA LYS A 85 13.46 6.62 12.58
C LYS A 85 13.13 5.23 12.08
N PHE A 86 13.39 4.92 10.79
CA PHE A 86 13.20 3.59 10.23
C PHE A 86 14.20 2.59 10.86
N GLU A 87 15.46 2.97 10.95
CA GLU A 87 16.54 2.14 11.52
C GLU A 87 16.38 1.97 13.04
N GLU A 88 16.02 3.04 13.76
CA GLU A 88 15.71 2.99 15.20
C GLU A 88 14.52 2.10 15.54
N PHE A 89 13.51 2.10 14.70
CA PHE A 89 12.34 1.24 14.87
C PHE A 89 12.71 -0.24 14.82
N ARG A 90 13.81 -0.61 14.16
CA ARG A 90 14.28 -1.99 13.99
C ARG A 90 13.16 -2.94 13.59
N PRO A 91 12.51 -2.75 12.42
CA PRO A 91 11.41 -3.59 11.99
C PRO A 91 11.85 -5.04 11.84
N ASN A 92 10.96 -5.97 12.16
CA ASN A 92 11.12 -7.40 11.86
C ASN A 92 10.24 -7.86 10.70
N LEU A 93 9.44 -6.94 10.12
CA LEU A 93 8.73 -7.08 8.87
C LEU A 93 8.69 -5.72 8.16
N VAL A 94 9.04 -5.68 6.88
CA VAL A 94 8.84 -4.51 6.02
C VAL A 94 7.66 -4.78 5.11
N HIS A 95 6.65 -3.90 5.15
CA HIS A 95 5.52 -3.96 4.24
C HIS A 95 5.59 -2.78 3.27
N VAL A 96 5.68 -3.06 1.96
CA VAL A 96 5.67 -2.03 0.92
C VAL A 96 4.35 -2.06 0.16
N ALA A 97 3.66 -0.91 0.09
CA ALA A 97 2.33 -0.79 -0.51
C ALA A 97 2.33 0.06 -1.79
N SER A 98 3.47 0.57 -2.22
CA SER A 98 3.66 1.34 -3.45
C SER A 98 5.03 1.05 -4.07
N PRO A 99 5.14 1.02 -5.39
CA PRO A 99 6.40 0.83 -6.08
C PRO A 99 7.09 2.19 -6.29
N ASP A 100 7.73 2.70 -5.26
CA ASP A 100 8.45 3.97 -5.30
C ASP A 100 9.90 3.83 -4.80
N ARG A 101 10.64 4.94 -4.79
CA ARG A 101 12.03 4.94 -4.36
C ARG A 101 12.19 4.62 -2.88
N ALA A 102 11.29 5.09 -2.02
CA ALA A 102 11.37 4.82 -0.59
C ALA A 102 11.11 3.34 -0.32
N SER A 103 10.09 2.75 -0.96
CA SER A 103 9.80 1.31 -0.91
C SER A 103 10.99 0.48 -1.37
N ARG A 104 11.64 0.87 -2.48
CA ARG A 104 12.83 0.15 -2.95
C ARG A 104 13.98 0.20 -1.95
N GLN A 105 14.24 1.37 -1.35
CA GLN A 105 15.27 1.50 -0.32
C GLN A 105 14.95 0.66 0.93
N ALA A 106 13.67 0.63 1.36
CA ALA A 106 13.23 -0.23 2.47
C ALA A 106 13.40 -1.72 2.16
N VAL A 107 13.08 -2.16 0.93
CA VAL A 107 13.32 -3.53 0.46
C VAL A 107 14.81 -3.87 0.47
N ASP A 108 15.65 -2.99 -0.07
CA ASP A 108 17.12 -3.22 -0.11
C ASP A 108 17.72 -3.25 1.31
N TRP A 109 17.24 -2.40 2.21
CA TRP A 109 17.61 -2.42 3.63
C TRP A 109 17.20 -3.75 4.30
N ALA A 110 15.94 -4.17 4.12
CA ALA A 110 15.40 -5.38 4.70
C ALA A 110 16.20 -6.62 4.27
N ARG A 111 16.54 -6.73 2.99
CA ARG A 111 17.38 -7.82 2.48
C ARG A 111 18.77 -7.83 3.13
N LYS A 112 19.39 -6.66 3.30
CA LYS A 112 20.71 -6.55 3.95
C LYS A 112 20.66 -7.01 5.41
N HIS A 113 19.53 -6.86 6.08
CA HIS A 113 19.36 -7.19 7.50
C HIS A 113 18.60 -8.51 7.73
N ASN A 114 18.34 -9.30 6.66
CA ASN A 114 17.57 -10.54 6.71
C ASN A 114 16.17 -10.36 7.30
N VAL A 115 15.55 -9.21 7.06
CA VAL A 115 14.17 -8.92 7.43
C VAL A 115 13.22 -9.30 6.28
N PRO A 116 12.16 -10.06 6.55
CA PRO A 116 11.18 -10.40 5.51
C PRO A 116 10.46 -9.17 4.97
N VAL A 117 10.11 -9.23 3.69
CA VAL A 117 9.38 -8.17 2.97
C VAL A 117 8.07 -8.71 2.45
N LEU A 118 6.97 -8.05 2.80
CA LEU A 118 5.67 -8.23 2.17
C LEU A 118 5.42 -7.06 1.21
N ALA A 119 5.04 -7.34 -0.04
CA ALA A 119 4.61 -6.30 -0.96
C ALA A 119 3.12 -6.45 -1.28
N SER A 120 2.32 -5.39 -1.09
CA SER A 120 0.92 -5.39 -1.48
C SER A 120 0.71 -4.63 -2.78
N VAL A 121 0.14 -5.33 -3.77
CA VAL A 121 -0.11 -4.78 -5.10
C VAL A 121 -1.57 -4.36 -5.21
N HIS A 122 -1.82 -3.06 -5.16
CA HIS A 122 -3.16 -2.50 -5.21
C HIS A 122 -3.56 -1.97 -6.60
N THR A 123 -2.56 -1.67 -7.43
CA THR A 123 -2.73 -0.94 -8.70
C THR A 123 -1.74 -1.47 -9.73
N ARG A 124 -2.19 -1.52 -10.97
CA ARG A 124 -1.37 -1.88 -12.13
C ARG A 124 -0.56 -0.68 -12.60
N PHE A 125 0.52 -0.36 -11.90
CA PHE A 125 1.35 0.81 -12.18
C PHE A 125 2.03 0.74 -13.56
N GLU A 126 2.29 -0.46 -14.09
CA GLU A 126 2.87 -0.66 -15.41
C GLU A 126 1.97 -0.10 -16.54
N THR A 127 0.67 0.02 -16.30
CA THR A 127 -0.27 0.55 -17.30
C THR A 127 -0.37 2.08 -17.29
N TYR A 128 0.17 2.76 -16.27
CA TYR A 128 0.07 4.21 -16.14
C TYR A 128 0.68 4.99 -17.31
N PRO A 129 1.80 4.60 -17.92
CA PRO A 129 2.33 5.28 -19.08
C PRO A 129 1.33 5.46 -20.23
N ARG A 130 0.36 4.55 -20.37
CA ARG A 130 -0.70 4.65 -21.41
C ARG A 130 -1.53 5.92 -21.27
N TYR A 131 -1.87 6.32 -20.04
CA TYR A 131 -2.67 7.53 -19.77
C TYR A 131 -1.95 8.82 -20.16
N TYR A 132 -0.62 8.77 -20.24
CA TYR A 132 0.23 9.89 -20.64
C TYR A 132 0.75 9.79 -22.09
N LYS A 133 0.14 8.91 -22.90
CA LYS A 133 0.59 8.61 -24.29
C LYS A 133 2.04 8.08 -24.37
N LEU A 134 2.53 7.49 -23.30
CA LEU A 134 3.88 6.92 -23.16
C LEU A 134 3.83 5.39 -23.07
N GLY A 135 2.85 4.73 -23.72
CA GLY A 135 2.64 3.29 -23.64
C GLY A 135 3.85 2.44 -24.03
N PHE A 136 4.76 3.00 -24.85
CA PHE A 136 6.02 2.34 -25.22
C PHE A 136 6.96 2.10 -24.01
N LEU A 137 6.76 2.81 -22.89
CA LEU A 137 7.53 2.62 -21.65
C LEU A 137 6.98 1.49 -20.77
N GLU A 138 5.80 0.96 -21.06
CA GLU A 138 5.16 -0.09 -20.27
C GLU A 138 6.07 -1.31 -20.01
N PRO A 139 6.79 -1.87 -21.02
CA PRO A 139 7.69 -2.98 -20.78
C PRO A 139 8.84 -2.65 -19.82
N ALA A 140 9.34 -1.41 -19.87
CA ALA A 140 10.41 -0.96 -18.98
C ALA A 140 9.91 -0.79 -17.54
N VAL A 141 8.70 -0.23 -17.35
CA VAL A 141 8.05 -0.12 -16.04
C VAL A 141 7.75 -1.51 -15.46
N GLU A 142 7.23 -2.43 -16.28
CA GLU A 142 6.99 -3.82 -15.88
C GLU A 142 8.30 -4.51 -15.44
N ALA A 143 9.38 -4.34 -16.20
CA ALA A 143 10.68 -4.92 -15.85
C ALA A 143 11.21 -4.34 -14.53
N TRP A 144 11.03 -3.04 -14.29
CA TRP A 144 11.41 -2.39 -13.05
C TRP A 144 10.58 -2.88 -11.86
N LEU A 145 9.26 -2.99 -12.00
CA LEU A 145 8.37 -3.56 -10.98
C LEU A 145 8.75 -4.99 -10.65
N ARG A 146 8.99 -5.81 -11.67
CA ARG A 146 9.43 -7.20 -11.52
C ARG A 146 10.74 -7.29 -10.75
N ALA A 147 11.71 -6.42 -11.04
CA ALA A 147 12.99 -6.39 -10.33
C ALA A 147 12.83 -6.00 -8.86
N MET A 148 11.83 -5.18 -8.51
CA MET A 148 11.52 -4.83 -7.12
C MET A 148 10.76 -5.96 -6.42
N TYR A 149 9.66 -6.45 -7.01
CA TYR A 149 8.79 -7.43 -6.39
C TYR A 149 9.47 -8.79 -6.17
N ARG A 150 10.38 -9.20 -7.05
CA ARG A 150 11.18 -10.42 -6.86
C ARG A 150 12.13 -10.39 -5.66
N LYS A 151 12.36 -9.21 -5.09
CA LYS A 151 13.15 -9.06 -3.86
C LYS A 151 12.30 -9.21 -2.60
N ALA A 152 10.97 -9.15 -2.70
CA ALA A 152 10.07 -9.40 -1.58
C ALA A 152 10.10 -10.88 -1.18
N SER A 153 9.69 -11.19 0.04
CA SER A 153 9.48 -12.56 0.52
C SER A 153 8.17 -13.14 -0.01
N ALA A 154 7.14 -12.29 -0.09
CA ALA A 154 5.84 -12.63 -0.67
C ALA A 154 5.14 -11.37 -1.23
N LEU A 155 4.21 -11.58 -2.16
CA LEU A 155 3.27 -10.56 -2.61
C LEU A 155 1.86 -10.88 -2.12
N VAL A 156 1.03 -9.84 -1.98
CA VAL A 156 -0.41 -9.99 -1.84
C VAL A 156 -1.14 -9.11 -2.83
N ALA A 157 -2.25 -9.61 -3.34
CA ALA A 157 -3.10 -8.94 -4.32
C ALA A 157 -4.59 -9.01 -3.91
N PRO A 158 -5.44 -8.07 -4.36
CA PRO A 158 -6.81 -7.96 -3.87
C PRO A 158 -7.79 -9.01 -4.42
N SER A 159 -7.43 -9.73 -5.48
CA SER A 159 -8.29 -10.69 -6.15
C SER A 159 -7.51 -11.74 -6.93
N GLU A 160 -8.14 -12.86 -7.23
CA GLU A 160 -7.59 -13.92 -8.08
C GLU A 160 -7.16 -13.37 -9.45
N GLY A 161 -8.01 -12.57 -10.10
CA GLY A 161 -7.67 -11.98 -11.40
C GLY A 161 -6.40 -11.11 -11.36
N MET A 162 -6.13 -10.40 -10.25
CA MET A 162 -4.88 -9.69 -10.08
C MET A 162 -3.70 -10.65 -9.85
N VAL A 163 -3.89 -11.71 -9.09
CA VAL A 163 -2.87 -12.78 -8.91
C VAL A 163 -2.48 -13.37 -10.26
N ASP A 164 -3.45 -13.68 -11.12
CA ASP A 164 -3.20 -14.23 -12.45
C ASP A 164 -2.39 -13.29 -13.33
N VAL A 165 -2.71 -11.99 -13.32
CA VAL A 165 -1.93 -10.97 -14.02
C VAL A 165 -0.49 -10.93 -13.53
N LEU A 166 -0.27 -10.89 -12.20
CA LEU A 166 1.07 -10.83 -11.62
C LEU A 166 1.89 -12.09 -11.90
N LYS A 167 1.25 -13.27 -11.92
CA LYS A 167 1.87 -14.53 -12.32
C LYS A 167 2.25 -14.54 -13.79
N ALA A 168 1.34 -14.12 -14.68
CA ALA A 168 1.60 -14.02 -16.13
C ALA A 168 2.77 -13.09 -16.43
N GLN A 169 2.87 -11.98 -15.69
CA GLN A 169 3.98 -11.02 -15.77
C GLN A 169 5.24 -11.49 -15.03
N ARG A 170 5.22 -12.66 -14.41
CA ARG A 170 6.35 -13.24 -13.63
C ARG A 170 6.87 -12.29 -12.55
N MET A 171 5.95 -11.56 -11.89
CA MET A 171 6.31 -10.58 -10.85
C MET A 171 6.87 -11.26 -9.61
N HIS A 172 6.25 -12.37 -9.18
CA HIS A 172 6.70 -13.18 -8.04
C HIS A 172 6.16 -14.61 -8.15
N THR A 173 6.74 -15.54 -7.37
CA THR A 173 6.28 -16.95 -7.30
C THR A 173 5.30 -17.18 -6.17
N ASP A 174 5.47 -16.48 -5.04
CA ASP A 174 4.59 -16.54 -3.87
C ASP A 174 3.67 -15.30 -3.85
N ILE A 175 2.40 -15.49 -4.23
CA ILE A 175 1.41 -14.42 -4.31
C ILE A 175 0.14 -14.90 -3.61
N GLY A 176 -0.14 -14.29 -2.46
CA GLY A 176 -1.35 -14.50 -1.69
C GLY A 176 -2.48 -13.54 -2.08
N ILE A 177 -3.69 -13.84 -1.59
CA ILE A 177 -4.85 -12.95 -1.75
C ILE A 177 -5.09 -12.19 -0.44
N TRP A 178 -5.20 -10.87 -0.55
CA TRP A 178 -5.65 -9.98 0.51
C TRP A 178 -6.81 -9.11 0.00
N THR A 179 -8.04 -9.52 0.31
CA THR A 179 -9.28 -8.90 -0.18
C THR A 179 -9.61 -7.56 0.45
N ARG A 180 -8.75 -7.02 1.31
CA ARG A 180 -8.85 -5.72 2.00
C ARG A 180 -9.92 -5.64 3.08
N GLY A 181 -10.84 -6.59 3.17
CA GLY A 181 -11.94 -6.57 4.13
C GLY A 181 -12.97 -5.46 3.90
N ILE A 182 -14.04 -5.50 4.64
CA ILE A 182 -15.10 -4.49 4.67
C ILE A 182 -15.46 -4.15 6.12
N ASP A 183 -15.93 -2.95 6.33
CA ASP A 183 -16.53 -2.54 7.60
C ASP A 183 -17.97 -3.07 7.69
N ARG A 184 -18.18 -4.10 8.50
CA ARG A 184 -19.49 -4.73 8.66
C ARG A 184 -20.48 -3.91 9.47
N SER A 185 -20.03 -2.88 10.18
CA SER A 185 -20.94 -1.96 10.87
C SER A 185 -21.65 -1.03 9.87
N ILE A 186 -21.01 -0.78 8.72
CA ILE A 186 -21.54 0.07 7.65
C ILE A 186 -22.13 -0.78 6.53
N PHE A 187 -21.40 -1.81 6.08
CA PHE A 187 -21.77 -2.64 4.93
C PHE A 187 -22.33 -3.99 5.40
N HIS A 188 -23.64 -4.05 5.64
CA HIS A 188 -24.35 -5.27 6.02
C HIS A 188 -25.74 -5.32 5.35
N PRO A 189 -26.33 -6.53 5.16
CA PRO A 189 -27.63 -6.67 4.50
C PRO A 189 -28.76 -5.86 5.15
N GLY A 190 -28.73 -5.67 6.47
CA GLY A 190 -29.73 -4.88 7.21
C GLY A 190 -29.69 -3.37 6.94
N ALA A 191 -28.61 -2.85 6.31
CA ALA A 191 -28.53 -1.47 5.86
C ALA A 191 -29.22 -1.22 4.51
N ARG A 192 -29.84 -2.26 3.92
CA ARG A 192 -30.55 -2.15 2.64
C ARG A 192 -31.82 -1.31 2.83
N ASP A 193 -31.86 -0.15 2.23
CA ASP A 193 -33.02 0.74 2.21
C ASP A 193 -33.86 0.47 0.95
N MET A 194 -35.02 -0.15 1.17
CA MET A 194 -35.93 -0.53 0.09
C MET A 194 -36.75 0.66 -0.42
N GLU A 195 -37.06 1.64 0.43
CA GLU A 195 -37.78 2.85 0.04
C GLU A 195 -36.92 3.73 -0.86
N TRP A 196 -35.66 3.94 -0.47
CA TRP A 196 -34.69 4.64 -1.30
C TRP A 196 -34.50 3.97 -2.68
N ARG A 197 -34.41 2.63 -2.72
CA ARG A 197 -34.28 1.87 -3.98
C ARG A 197 -35.48 2.08 -4.88
N ARG A 198 -36.71 1.98 -4.34
CA ARG A 198 -37.95 2.18 -5.11
C ARG A 198 -38.07 3.61 -5.61
N GLY A 199 -37.66 4.60 -4.81
CA GLY A 199 -37.57 6.01 -5.24
C GLY A 199 -36.65 6.25 -6.44
N LEU A 200 -35.67 5.37 -6.66
CA LEU A 200 -34.78 5.38 -7.83
C LEU A 200 -35.28 4.49 -9.00
N GLY A 201 -36.46 3.87 -8.88
CA GLY A 201 -36.97 2.93 -9.88
C GLY A 201 -36.24 1.57 -9.93
N ILE A 202 -35.51 1.22 -8.87
CA ILE A 202 -34.80 -0.06 -8.79
C ILE A 202 -35.74 -1.10 -8.17
N ALA A 203 -35.96 -2.19 -8.88
CA ALA A 203 -36.80 -3.31 -8.40
C ALA A 203 -36.25 -3.95 -7.13
N ASP A 204 -37.13 -4.63 -6.39
CA ASP A 204 -36.83 -5.33 -5.15
C ASP A 204 -35.89 -6.54 -5.34
#